data_c3d08e13af5d84691ffec1fc3886db62
#
_entry.id   c3d08e13af5d84691ffec1fc3886db62
#
_cell.length_a   1.000
_cell.length_b   1.000
_cell.length_c   1.000
_cell.angle_alpha   90.00
_cell.angle_beta   90.00
_cell.angle_gamma   90.00
#
_symmetry.space_group_name_H-M   'P 1'
#
loop_
_entity.id
_entity.type
_entity.pdbx_description
1 polymer ?
#
loop_
_entity_poly.entity_id
_entity_poly.type
_entity_poly.pdbx_seq_one_letter_code
_entity_poly.pdbx_strand_id
1 'polypeptide(L)'
;MNCEDWVHFVHLGERPIDAQLRFMNDAHAMNASLSFCIVVGVLAAGCANTSTVDSQAKSATSETMLCPISGEPVTTDSRYVAYYSVYPVYCASLSDSTQFGSMPISKRAKLCAPQVLEQKGITNATCPLTGETLTASAGPVKYEGQTIGFASLSDANQFKSLPKTQQKKIIDKWMATNATPAN
;
A
#
# COMPACT_ATOMS: atom_id res chain seq x y z
N MET A 1 34.85 -17.93 -43.52
CA MET A 1 34.68 -16.88 -42.47
C MET A 1 34.69 -17.61 -41.15
N ASN A 2 35.79 -17.45 -40.39
CA ASN A 2 36.17 -18.29 -39.28
C ASN A 2 35.45 -17.91 -37.98
N CYS A 3 35.01 -18.93 -37.23
CA CYS A 3 34.46 -18.86 -35.89
C CYS A 3 35.59 -18.77 -34.85
N GLU A 4 36.26 -17.67 -34.73
CA GLU A 4 37.29 -17.47 -33.69
C GLU A 4 37.42 -15.98 -33.34
N ASP A 5 36.42 -15.37 -32.67
CA ASP A 5 36.59 -14.02 -32.07
C ASP A 5 35.51 -13.68 -31.02
N TRP A 6 35.09 -14.66 -30.19
CA TRP A 6 34.13 -14.40 -29.09
C TRP A 6 34.62 -14.87 -27.72
N VAL A 7 35.90 -14.70 -27.40
CA VAL A 7 36.45 -15.01 -26.08
C VAL A 7 37.32 -13.85 -25.60
N HIS A 8 36.72 -12.69 -25.34
CA HIS A 8 37.36 -11.67 -24.50
C HIS A 8 36.33 -10.59 -24.14
N PHE A 9 35.41 -10.86 -23.24
CA PHE A 9 34.75 -9.80 -22.46
C PHE A 9 33.98 -10.34 -21.23
N VAL A 10 34.65 -11.10 -20.38
CA VAL A 10 34.14 -11.43 -19.04
C VAL A 10 35.28 -11.28 -18.04
N HIS A 11 35.61 -10.06 -17.74
CA HIS A 11 36.38 -9.76 -16.53
C HIS A 11 36.13 -8.28 -16.24
N LEU A 12 35.33 -8.00 -15.19
CA LEU A 12 35.43 -6.82 -14.32
C LEU A 12 34.11 -6.68 -13.55
N GLY A 13 34.19 -6.95 -12.29
CA GLY A 13 33.26 -6.33 -11.34
C GLY A 13 32.74 -7.19 -10.22
N GLU A 14 33.52 -8.07 -9.64
CA GLU A 14 33.26 -8.52 -8.27
C GLU A 14 33.49 -7.33 -7.32
N ARG A 15 32.44 -6.65 -6.94
CA ARG A 15 32.48 -5.70 -5.82
C ARG A 15 32.30 -6.51 -4.53
N PRO A 16 33.19 -6.37 -3.56
CA PRO A 16 33.06 -7.06 -2.29
C PRO A 16 31.83 -6.56 -1.53
N ILE A 17 31.02 -7.51 -1.07
CA ILE A 17 29.76 -7.34 -0.34
C ILE A 17 29.96 -6.79 1.09
N ASP A 18 31.18 -6.48 1.49
CA ASP A 18 31.52 -6.11 2.89
C ASP A 18 31.31 -4.65 3.27
N ALA A 19 30.82 -3.78 2.38
CA ALA A 19 30.68 -2.36 2.68
C ALA A 19 29.28 -1.91 3.18
N GLN A 20 28.27 -2.78 3.17
CA GLN A 20 26.89 -2.41 3.53
C GLN A 20 26.41 -2.82 4.92
N LEU A 21 27.26 -3.50 5.71
CA LEU A 21 26.88 -3.96 7.07
C LEU A 21 27.29 -3.02 8.22
N ARG A 22 27.78 -1.82 7.95
CA ARG A 22 28.24 -0.89 9.01
C ARG A 22 27.34 0.32 9.29
N PHE A 23 26.19 0.45 8.65
CA PHE A 23 25.32 1.63 8.86
C PHE A 23 24.02 1.35 9.63
N MET A 24 23.86 0.20 10.27
CA MET A 24 22.61 -0.13 11.00
C MET A 24 22.77 -0.26 12.52
N ASN A 25 23.87 0.20 13.14
CA ASN A 25 24.07 0.04 14.58
C ASN A 25 24.18 1.34 15.42
N ASP A 26 23.88 2.51 14.87
CA ASP A 26 24.02 3.77 15.63
C ASP A 26 22.73 4.56 15.86
N ALA A 27 21.59 3.89 16.05
CA ALA A 27 20.34 4.58 16.38
C ALA A 27 19.60 4.00 17.59
N HIS A 28 20.33 3.57 18.64
CA HIS A 28 19.74 3.21 19.93
C HIS A 28 20.56 3.77 21.09
N ALA A 29 20.56 5.08 21.23
CA ALA A 29 20.87 5.70 22.53
C ALA A 29 20.31 7.12 22.54
N MET A 30 19.51 7.40 23.54
CA MET A 30 19.02 8.69 24.04
C MET A 30 17.53 8.96 23.77
N ASN A 31 16.68 8.55 24.72
CA ASN A 31 15.87 9.49 25.47
C ASN A 31 15.17 8.80 26.63
N ALA A 32 15.89 8.74 27.74
CA ALA A 32 15.27 8.62 29.06
C ALA A 32 15.17 10.04 29.60
N SER A 33 13.99 10.62 29.61
CA SER A 33 13.67 11.79 30.42
C SER A 33 12.42 11.52 31.22
N LEU A 34 12.67 11.22 32.48
CA LEU A 34 11.69 11.20 33.55
C LEU A 34 11.03 12.58 33.63
N SER A 35 9.71 12.64 33.65
CA SER A 35 8.99 13.73 34.27
C SER A 35 7.88 13.16 35.14
N PHE A 36 8.24 13.07 36.42
CA PHE A 36 7.36 12.72 37.53
C PHE A 36 6.64 14.01 37.92
N CYS A 37 5.38 14.14 37.64
CA CYS A 37 4.51 15.15 38.26
C CYS A 37 3.44 14.45 39.09
N ILE A 38 3.73 14.42 40.38
CA ILE A 38 2.75 14.15 41.43
C ILE A 38 1.90 15.42 41.57
N VAL A 39 0.61 15.32 41.38
CA VAL A 39 -0.34 16.30 41.90
C VAL A 39 -1.37 15.58 42.76
N VAL A 40 -1.25 15.88 44.04
CA VAL A 40 -2.13 15.48 45.13
C VAL A 40 -3.33 16.41 45.16
N GLY A 41 -4.52 15.84 45.35
CA GLY A 41 -5.61 16.43 46.08
C GLY A 41 -6.67 17.18 45.27
N VAL A 42 -7.91 16.73 45.34
CA VAL A 42 -8.99 17.32 46.14
C VAL A 42 -10.23 16.42 46.00
N LEU A 43 -10.69 15.92 47.12
CA LEU A 43 -12.03 15.34 47.31
C LEU A 43 -13.07 16.42 47.15
N ALA A 44 -13.99 16.26 46.19
CA ALA A 44 -15.27 16.93 46.18
C ALA A 44 -16.34 15.89 45.85
N ALA A 45 -17.15 15.59 46.85
CA ALA A 45 -18.42 14.87 46.71
C ALA A 45 -19.40 15.73 45.93
N GLY A 46 -20.06 15.18 44.92
CA GLY A 46 -21.10 15.92 44.20
C GLY A 46 -21.77 15.11 43.10
N CYS A 47 -22.97 14.62 43.38
CA CYS A 47 -24.08 14.36 42.47
C CYS A 47 -23.94 13.36 41.34
N ALA A 48 -24.64 12.24 41.55
CA ALA A 48 -25.06 11.30 40.53
C ALA A 48 -25.73 12.02 39.34
N ASN A 49 -25.03 12.14 38.24
CA ASN A 49 -25.61 12.24 36.91
C ASN A 49 -25.26 10.95 36.16
N THR A 50 -26.22 10.07 36.11
CA THR A 50 -26.24 8.97 35.14
C THR A 50 -26.34 9.56 33.74
N SER A 51 -25.22 10.04 33.23
CA SER A 51 -25.05 10.23 31.81
C SER A 51 -24.91 8.84 31.19
N THR A 52 -26.01 8.35 30.66
CA THR A 52 -25.99 7.32 29.65
C THR A 52 -25.03 7.81 28.56
N VAL A 53 -23.82 7.29 28.61
CA VAL A 53 -22.89 7.37 27.48
C VAL A 53 -23.55 6.52 26.42
N ASP A 54 -24.34 7.17 25.55
CA ASP A 54 -24.63 6.64 24.25
C ASP A 54 -23.28 6.47 23.57
N SER A 55 -22.70 5.28 23.78
CA SER A 55 -21.70 4.75 22.90
C SER A 55 -22.40 4.58 21.55
N GLN A 56 -22.47 5.68 20.79
CA GLN A 56 -22.63 5.56 19.34
C GLN A 56 -21.44 4.74 18.88
N ALA A 57 -21.62 3.43 18.92
CA ALA A 57 -20.86 2.50 18.12
C ALA A 57 -21.01 3.06 16.68
N LYS A 58 -19.98 3.80 16.24
CA LYS A 58 -19.79 4.15 14.85
C LYS A 58 -19.85 2.80 14.14
N SER A 59 -21.03 2.52 13.58
CA SER A 59 -21.25 1.35 12.73
C SER A 59 -20.27 1.52 11.60
N ALA A 60 -19.09 0.97 11.78
CA ALA A 60 -18.15 0.77 10.71
C ALA A 60 -18.90 -0.14 9.74
N THR A 61 -19.41 0.45 8.67
CA THR A 61 -19.90 -0.32 7.54
C THR A 61 -18.71 -1.17 7.13
N SER A 62 -18.73 -2.43 7.54
CA SER A 62 -17.69 -3.40 7.20
C SER A 62 -17.78 -3.57 5.69
N GLU A 63 -16.92 -2.89 4.96
CA GLU A 63 -16.85 -3.02 3.51
C GLU A 63 -16.54 -4.48 3.19
N THR A 64 -17.44 -5.10 2.45
CA THR A 64 -17.29 -6.49 2.06
C THR A 64 -16.33 -6.54 0.88
N MET A 65 -15.14 -7.09 1.13
CA MET A 65 -14.13 -7.38 0.12
C MET A 65 -14.23 -8.82 -0.36
N LEU A 66 -13.56 -9.16 -1.44
CA LEU A 66 -13.49 -10.55 -1.90
C LEU A 66 -12.12 -11.15 -1.55
N CYS A 67 -12.14 -12.39 -1.07
CA CYS A 67 -10.92 -13.19 -0.88
C CYS A 67 -10.21 -13.36 -2.24
N PRO A 68 -8.92 -13.05 -2.35
CA PRO A 68 -8.20 -13.09 -3.63
C PRO A 68 -7.98 -14.53 -4.15
N ILE A 69 -8.26 -15.54 -3.35
CA ILE A 69 -8.08 -16.94 -3.71
C ILE A 69 -9.40 -17.60 -4.03
N SER A 70 -10.37 -17.59 -3.10
CA SER A 70 -11.65 -18.27 -3.26
C SER A 70 -12.73 -17.38 -3.90
N GLY A 71 -12.56 -16.06 -3.87
CA GLY A 71 -13.61 -15.12 -4.31
C GLY A 71 -14.75 -14.96 -3.30
N GLU A 72 -14.67 -15.61 -2.14
CA GLU A 72 -15.68 -15.47 -1.09
C GLU A 72 -15.65 -14.08 -0.44
N PRO A 73 -16.79 -13.56 -0.01
CA PRO A 73 -16.84 -12.28 0.69
C PRO A 73 -16.13 -12.39 2.05
N VAL A 74 -15.29 -11.40 2.35
CA VAL A 74 -14.53 -11.26 3.59
C VAL A 74 -14.65 -9.85 4.12
N THR A 75 -14.39 -9.68 5.42
CA THR A 75 -14.36 -8.39 6.09
C THR A 75 -13.00 -8.13 6.70
N THR A 76 -12.74 -6.90 7.12
CA THR A 76 -11.51 -6.53 7.84
C THR A 76 -11.34 -7.22 9.19
N ASP A 77 -12.40 -7.85 9.71
CA ASP A 77 -12.37 -8.63 10.95
C ASP A 77 -11.94 -10.10 10.73
N SER A 78 -11.67 -10.48 9.47
CA SER A 78 -11.19 -11.84 9.18
C SER A 78 -9.90 -12.13 9.94
N ARG A 79 -9.88 -13.28 10.64
CA ARG A 79 -8.68 -13.79 11.33
C ARG A 79 -7.64 -14.40 10.38
N TYR A 80 -8.02 -14.62 9.15
CA TYR A 80 -7.13 -15.19 8.13
C TYR A 80 -6.54 -14.10 7.26
N VAL A 81 -5.40 -13.59 7.70
CA VAL A 81 -4.71 -12.46 7.06
C VAL A 81 -3.37 -12.93 6.50
N ALA A 82 -3.14 -12.65 5.24
CA ALA A 82 -1.83 -12.68 4.62
C ALA A 82 -1.34 -11.25 4.41
N TYR A 83 -0.10 -11.08 3.92
CA TYR A 83 0.44 -9.75 3.66
C TYR A 83 1.00 -9.63 2.25
N TYR A 84 0.69 -8.51 1.60
CA TYR A 84 1.40 -8.04 0.44
C TYR A 84 2.21 -6.78 0.81
N SER A 85 3.54 -6.94 0.96
CA SER A 85 4.37 -5.89 1.57
C SER A 85 3.84 -5.54 2.97
N VAL A 86 3.42 -4.31 3.20
CA VAL A 86 2.87 -3.82 4.48
C VAL A 86 1.34 -3.85 4.54
N TYR A 87 0.67 -4.24 3.46
CA TYR A 87 -0.78 -4.21 3.35
C TYR A 87 -1.38 -5.57 3.76
N PRO A 88 -2.33 -5.61 4.71
CA PRO A 88 -3.06 -6.82 5.03
C PRO A 88 -3.94 -7.23 3.85
N VAL A 89 -3.98 -8.53 3.59
CA VAL A 89 -4.82 -9.16 2.57
C VAL A 89 -5.72 -10.16 3.28
N TYR A 90 -7.00 -9.88 3.30
CA TYR A 90 -7.99 -10.67 4.03
C TYR A 90 -8.43 -11.87 3.19
N CYS A 91 -8.38 -13.05 3.80
CA CYS A 91 -8.70 -14.32 3.18
C CYS A 91 -9.91 -14.97 3.88
N ALA A 92 -10.60 -15.86 3.19
CA ALA A 92 -11.76 -16.56 3.74
C ALA A 92 -11.36 -17.70 4.67
N SER A 93 -10.19 -18.30 4.44
CA SER A 93 -9.70 -19.45 5.22
C SER A 93 -8.19 -19.42 5.45
N LEU A 94 -7.73 -20.26 6.41
CA LEU A 94 -6.30 -20.49 6.63
C LEU A 94 -5.63 -21.10 5.38
N SER A 95 -6.33 -21.97 4.67
CA SER A 95 -5.84 -22.56 3.42
C SER A 95 -5.57 -21.48 2.38
N ASP A 96 -6.50 -20.52 2.20
CA ASP A 96 -6.36 -19.42 1.25
C ASP A 96 -5.20 -18.51 1.59
N SER A 97 -5.05 -18.16 2.88
CA SER A 97 -3.94 -17.29 3.31
C SER A 97 -2.58 -17.96 3.11
N THR A 98 -2.49 -19.27 3.35
CA THR A 98 -1.28 -20.07 3.12
C THR A 98 -0.99 -20.19 1.63
N GLN A 99 -2.01 -20.48 0.82
CA GLN A 99 -1.89 -20.55 -0.64
C GLN A 99 -1.44 -19.21 -1.23
N PHE A 100 -2.05 -18.11 -0.80
CA PHE A 100 -1.64 -16.78 -1.21
C PHE A 100 -0.16 -16.51 -0.87
N GLY A 101 0.27 -16.81 0.35
CA GLY A 101 1.65 -16.63 0.80
C GLY A 101 2.68 -17.41 -0.01
N SER A 102 2.32 -18.59 -0.52
CA SER A 102 3.21 -19.45 -1.32
C SER A 102 3.35 -19.05 -2.78
N MET A 103 2.50 -18.15 -3.28
CA MET A 103 2.53 -17.72 -4.68
C MET A 103 3.68 -16.74 -4.99
N PRO A 104 4.17 -16.72 -6.25
CA PRO A 104 5.10 -15.69 -6.71
C PRO A 104 4.54 -14.29 -6.50
N ILE A 105 5.41 -13.32 -6.15
CA ILE A 105 5.01 -11.96 -5.81
C ILE A 105 4.22 -11.26 -6.93
N SER A 106 4.56 -11.52 -8.18
CA SER A 106 3.86 -10.97 -9.35
C SER A 106 2.42 -11.46 -9.46
N LYS A 107 2.17 -12.73 -9.10
CA LYS A 107 0.82 -13.31 -9.06
C LYS A 107 0.03 -12.74 -7.88
N ARG A 108 0.65 -12.66 -6.70
CA ARG A 108 0.04 -12.03 -5.51
C ARG A 108 -0.37 -10.58 -5.78
N ALA A 109 0.51 -9.80 -6.45
CA ALA A 109 0.24 -8.41 -6.79
C ALA A 109 -1.02 -8.22 -7.63
N LYS A 110 -1.30 -9.15 -8.53
CA LYS A 110 -2.52 -9.12 -9.36
C LYS A 110 -3.76 -9.52 -8.57
N LEU A 111 -3.67 -10.59 -7.79
CA LEU A 111 -4.81 -11.15 -7.07
C LEU A 111 -5.31 -10.24 -5.94
N CYS A 112 -4.40 -9.64 -5.17
CA CYS A 112 -4.79 -8.75 -4.07
C CYS A 112 -4.95 -7.28 -4.49
N ALA A 113 -4.87 -6.97 -5.79
CA ALA A 113 -4.97 -5.60 -6.27
C ALA A 113 -6.23 -4.87 -5.76
N PRO A 114 -7.44 -5.42 -5.80
CA PRO A 114 -8.63 -4.71 -5.32
C PRO A 114 -8.48 -4.27 -3.86
N GLN A 115 -8.10 -5.18 -2.96
CA GLN A 115 -7.96 -4.86 -1.54
C GLN A 115 -6.82 -3.86 -1.27
N VAL A 116 -5.68 -4.00 -1.93
CA VAL A 116 -4.51 -3.14 -1.69
C VAL A 116 -4.67 -1.76 -2.32
N LEU A 117 -5.30 -1.65 -3.49
CA LEU A 117 -5.58 -0.36 -4.13
C LEU A 117 -6.54 0.47 -3.28
N GLU A 118 -7.59 -0.16 -2.75
CA GLU A 118 -8.54 0.46 -1.82
C GLU A 118 -7.83 0.99 -0.56
N GLN A 119 -6.99 0.19 0.10
CA GLN A 119 -6.20 0.60 1.26
C GLN A 119 -5.24 1.76 0.95
N LYS A 120 -4.76 1.88 -0.29
CA LYS A 120 -3.97 3.02 -0.78
C LYS A 120 -4.84 4.24 -1.12
N GLY A 121 -6.16 4.09 -1.09
CA GLY A 121 -7.11 5.12 -1.53
C GLY A 121 -7.08 5.36 -3.04
N ILE A 122 -6.65 4.37 -3.83
CA ILE A 122 -6.59 4.44 -5.29
C ILE A 122 -7.93 3.95 -5.84
N THR A 123 -8.60 4.78 -6.62
CA THR A 123 -9.92 4.48 -7.19
C THR A 123 -9.89 4.13 -8.67
N ASN A 124 -8.79 4.44 -9.36
CA ASN A 124 -8.64 4.13 -10.79
C ASN A 124 -8.17 2.67 -11.00
N ALA A 125 -8.68 2.06 -12.06
CA ALA A 125 -8.32 0.68 -12.44
C ALA A 125 -7.13 0.60 -13.41
N THR A 126 -6.85 1.68 -14.15
CA THR A 126 -5.80 1.72 -15.20
C THR A 126 -4.84 2.89 -14.99
N CYS A 127 -3.59 2.70 -15.38
CA CYS A 127 -2.54 3.73 -15.29
C CYS A 127 -2.78 4.85 -16.31
N PRO A 128 -2.80 6.13 -15.89
CA PRO A 128 -2.97 7.25 -16.83
C PRO A 128 -1.84 7.42 -17.85
N LEU A 129 -0.63 6.92 -17.57
CA LEU A 129 0.51 7.01 -18.49
C LEU A 129 0.55 5.86 -19.49
N THR A 130 0.33 4.62 -19.03
CA THR A 130 0.57 3.42 -19.85
C THR A 130 -0.73 2.75 -20.30
N GLY A 131 -1.87 3.04 -19.65
CA GLY A 131 -3.14 2.35 -19.88
C GLY A 131 -3.20 0.94 -19.26
N GLU A 132 -2.13 0.47 -18.63
CA GLU A 132 -2.08 -0.85 -18.01
C GLU A 132 -3.02 -0.95 -16.80
N THR A 133 -3.61 -2.14 -16.61
CA THR A 133 -4.37 -2.45 -15.40
C THR A 133 -3.48 -2.38 -14.18
N LEU A 134 -3.96 -1.69 -13.14
CA LEU A 134 -3.22 -1.55 -11.90
C LEU A 134 -3.17 -2.86 -11.11
N THR A 135 -2.06 -3.05 -10.42
CA THR A 135 -1.84 -4.14 -9.49
C THR A 135 -1.56 -3.59 -8.09
N ALA A 136 -1.42 -4.46 -7.10
CA ALA A 136 -1.05 -4.05 -5.75
C ALA A 136 0.31 -3.30 -5.67
N SER A 137 1.16 -3.41 -6.70
CA SER A 137 2.42 -2.66 -6.81
C SER A 137 2.25 -1.21 -7.30
N ALA A 138 1.03 -0.78 -7.62
CA ALA A 138 0.75 0.57 -8.12
C ALA A 138 1.30 1.66 -7.19
N GLY A 139 1.92 2.67 -7.80
CA GLY A 139 2.45 3.87 -7.13
C GLY A 139 1.35 4.93 -6.98
N PRO A 140 0.99 5.36 -5.75
CA PRO A 140 0.00 6.40 -5.54
C PRO A 140 0.57 7.81 -5.75
N VAL A 141 -0.21 8.71 -6.34
CA VAL A 141 0.08 10.14 -6.44
C VAL A 141 -1.14 10.95 -6.02
N LYS A 142 -0.95 11.92 -5.14
CA LYS A 142 -1.98 12.92 -4.83
C LYS A 142 -2.04 13.96 -5.94
N TYR A 143 -3.21 14.08 -6.58
CA TYR A 143 -3.49 15.04 -7.63
C TYR A 143 -4.88 15.64 -7.42
N GLU A 144 -4.96 16.97 -7.26
CA GLU A 144 -6.22 17.71 -7.04
C GLU A 144 -7.12 17.08 -5.96
N GLY A 145 -6.53 16.66 -4.84
CA GLY A 145 -7.26 16.06 -3.71
C GLY A 145 -7.57 14.57 -3.84
N GLN A 146 -7.40 13.99 -5.01
CA GLN A 146 -7.60 12.57 -5.25
C GLN A 146 -6.28 11.78 -5.20
N THR A 147 -6.36 10.48 -4.94
CA THR A 147 -5.22 9.57 -5.07
C THR A 147 -5.33 8.80 -6.37
N ILE A 148 -4.42 9.07 -7.29
CA ILE A 148 -4.36 8.41 -8.59
C ILE A 148 -3.25 7.38 -8.57
N GLY A 149 -3.56 6.15 -9.00
CA GLY A 149 -2.62 5.05 -9.13
C GLY A 149 -1.92 5.05 -10.48
N PHE A 150 -0.63 4.72 -10.46
CA PHE A 150 0.20 4.49 -11.63
C PHE A 150 0.71 3.05 -11.60
N ALA A 151 0.98 2.42 -12.75
CA ALA A 151 1.33 1.01 -12.84
C ALA A 151 2.54 0.63 -11.98
N SER A 152 3.47 1.57 -11.81
CA SER A 152 4.65 1.40 -10.96
C SER A 152 5.00 2.67 -10.18
N LEU A 153 5.90 2.54 -9.21
CA LEU A 153 6.48 3.70 -8.52
C LEU A 153 7.32 4.57 -9.47
N SER A 154 7.94 3.96 -10.49
CA SER A 154 8.66 4.67 -11.55
C SER A 154 7.73 5.59 -12.33
N ASP A 155 6.58 5.08 -12.77
CA ASP A 155 5.58 5.87 -13.51
C ASP A 155 5.01 7.00 -12.64
N ALA A 156 4.76 6.72 -11.37
CA ALA A 156 4.33 7.73 -10.41
C ALA A 156 5.36 8.87 -10.26
N ASN A 157 6.64 8.54 -10.20
CA ASN A 157 7.72 9.52 -10.12
C ASN A 157 7.90 10.27 -11.44
N GLN A 158 7.79 9.59 -12.58
CA GLN A 158 7.79 10.22 -13.89
C GLN A 158 6.68 11.26 -14.00
N PHE A 159 5.45 10.90 -13.62
CA PHE A 159 4.32 11.83 -13.62
C PHE A 159 4.58 13.04 -12.70
N LYS A 160 5.09 12.83 -11.49
CA LYS A 160 5.41 13.93 -10.56
C LYS A 160 6.45 14.89 -11.10
N SER A 161 7.40 14.42 -11.92
CA SER A 161 8.45 15.26 -12.51
C SER A 161 7.97 16.12 -13.68
N LEU A 162 6.80 15.85 -14.24
CA LEU A 162 6.23 16.60 -15.34
C LEU A 162 5.75 18.00 -14.89
N PRO A 163 5.81 19.02 -15.77
CA PRO A 163 5.15 20.30 -15.56
C PRO A 163 3.65 20.12 -15.30
N LYS A 164 3.05 20.97 -14.45
CA LYS A 164 1.62 20.87 -14.08
C LYS A 164 0.67 20.88 -15.28
N THR A 165 0.99 21.63 -16.31
CA THR A 165 0.21 21.65 -17.57
C THR A 165 0.21 20.31 -18.29
N GLN A 166 1.33 19.58 -18.27
CA GLN A 166 1.42 18.24 -18.85
C GLN A 166 0.71 17.21 -17.98
N GLN A 167 0.87 17.29 -16.64
CA GLN A 167 0.13 16.45 -15.70
C GLN A 167 -1.37 16.55 -15.96
N LYS A 168 -1.89 17.77 -16.04
CA LYS A 168 -3.31 18.02 -16.32
C LYS A 168 -3.75 17.41 -17.65
N LYS A 169 -2.98 17.62 -18.73
CA LYS A 169 -3.30 17.07 -20.05
C LYS A 169 -3.38 15.54 -20.05
N ILE A 170 -2.50 14.86 -19.30
CA ILE A 170 -2.50 13.41 -19.19
C ILE A 170 -3.76 12.94 -18.46
N ILE A 171 -4.08 13.56 -17.32
CA ILE A 171 -5.25 13.17 -16.52
C ILE A 171 -6.55 13.46 -17.27
N ASP A 172 -6.69 14.62 -17.91
CA ASP A 172 -7.86 14.98 -18.70
C ASP A 172 -8.08 13.96 -19.83
N LYS A 173 -7.03 13.60 -20.56
CA LYS A 173 -7.09 12.59 -21.63
C LYS A 173 -7.50 11.22 -21.07
N TRP A 174 -6.90 10.82 -19.97
CA TRP A 174 -7.22 9.53 -19.34
C TRP A 174 -8.67 9.50 -18.85
N MET A 175 -9.14 10.54 -18.17
CA MET A 175 -10.55 10.65 -17.74
C MET A 175 -11.53 10.60 -18.91
N ALA A 176 -11.24 11.29 -20.01
CA ALA A 176 -12.08 11.26 -21.21
C ALA A 176 -12.17 9.85 -21.82
N THR A 177 -11.10 9.06 -21.72
CA THR A 177 -11.06 7.68 -22.25
C THR A 177 -11.75 6.67 -21.32
N ASN A 178 -11.73 6.93 -20.01
CA ASN A 178 -12.25 6.02 -18.98
C ASN A 178 -13.56 6.52 -18.34
N ALA A 179 -14.11 7.65 -18.79
CA ALA A 179 -15.45 8.06 -18.44
C ALA A 179 -16.41 7.01 -19.05
N THR A 180 -16.82 6.04 -18.24
CA THR A 180 -17.94 5.15 -18.61
C THR A 180 -19.15 6.03 -18.83
N PRO A 181 -19.84 5.96 -19.98
CA PRO A 181 -21.09 6.68 -20.13
C PRO A 181 -22.01 6.27 -18.98
N ALA A 182 -22.45 7.26 -18.23
CA ALA A 182 -23.45 7.06 -17.19
C ALA A 182 -24.72 6.51 -17.91
N ASN A 183 -24.99 5.23 -17.66
CA ASN A 183 -26.20 4.57 -18.09
C ASN A 183 -27.33 4.96 -17.16
#